data_9b41b42bfac141a55d9dc810ab7b79a1
#
_entry.id   9b41b42bfac141a55d9dc810ab7b79a1
#
_cell.length_a   1.000
_cell.length_b   1.000
_cell.length_c   1.000
_cell.angle_alpha   90.00
_cell.angle_beta   90.00
_cell.angle_gamma   90.00
#
_symmetry.space_group_name_H-M   'P 1'
#
loop_
_entity.id
_entity.type
_entity.pdbx_description
1 polymer ?
#
loop_
_entity_poly.entity_id
_entity_poly.type
_entity_poly.pdbx_seq_one_letter_code
_entity_poly.pdbx_strand_id
1 'polypeptide(L)'
;IWGPDGWLYGCHGVFTQSRVGHPGAKDEDRQFIDAGIWRFHPQSREFEVFAEGLSNPWGFDFNDMGQGFATCCVIPHLFHVVQGGVYHKQSKQNVNLFVYDNIKTIRDHVHKSAHGGARFYLADVFPEKYRDQLFMCNIHEHAVLIDYMVPKGSSFIGKHGDDFLLANDLAWVGFSVETGPDGGIYILDC
;
A
#
# COMPACT_ATOMS: atom_id res chain seq x y z
N ILE A 1 -7.63 -3.14 -5.19
CA ILE A 1 -8.62 -3.17 -4.11
C ILE A 1 -9.75 -2.19 -4.38
N TRP A 2 -10.96 -2.50 -3.93
CA TRP A 2 -12.07 -1.55 -3.91
C TRP A 2 -11.97 -0.62 -2.71
N GLY A 3 -12.04 0.67 -2.96
CA GLY A 3 -12.11 1.67 -1.89
C GLY A 3 -13.53 1.85 -1.33
N PRO A 4 -13.66 2.45 -0.14
CA PRO A 4 -14.96 2.71 0.49
C PRO A 4 -15.82 3.72 -0.30
N ASP A 5 -15.22 4.44 -1.23
CA ASP A 5 -15.84 5.42 -2.12
C ASP A 5 -16.31 4.84 -3.47
N GLY A 6 -16.15 3.52 -3.67
CA GLY A 6 -16.56 2.82 -4.89
C GLY A 6 -15.56 2.91 -6.06
N TRP A 7 -14.37 3.46 -5.83
CA TRP A 7 -13.27 3.44 -6.78
C TRP A 7 -12.44 2.17 -6.64
N LEU A 8 -11.88 1.72 -7.75
CA LEU A 8 -10.85 0.67 -7.77
C LEU A 8 -9.47 1.33 -7.61
N TYR A 9 -8.72 0.90 -6.60
CA TYR A 9 -7.36 1.39 -6.32
C TYR A 9 -6.31 0.35 -6.68
N GLY A 10 -5.14 0.83 -7.12
CA GLY A 10 -4.00 -0.03 -7.40
C GLY A 10 -2.67 0.68 -7.22
N CYS A 11 -1.64 -0.14 -7.10
CA CYS A 11 -0.26 0.30 -6.99
C CYS A 11 0.41 0.38 -8.36
N HIS A 12 1.32 1.33 -8.52
CA HIS A 12 2.20 1.45 -9.69
C HIS A 12 3.65 1.44 -9.21
N GLY A 13 4.43 0.50 -9.75
CA GLY A 13 5.82 0.28 -9.34
C GLY A 13 6.77 1.40 -9.73
N VAL A 14 7.91 1.45 -9.06
CA VAL A 14 9.02 2.33 -9.37
C VAL A 14 9.76 1.85 -10.64
N PHE A 15 10.41 2.75 -11.35
CA PHE A 15 11.11 2.52 -12.63
C PHE A 15 10.22 2.13 -13.82
N THR A 16 8.92 2.20 -13.68
CA THR A 16 7.97 1.96 -14.75
C THR A 16 7.23 3.25 -15.05
N GLN A 17 7.54 3.87 -16.19
CA GLN A 17 6.86 5.09 -16.61
C GLN A 17 5.65 4.72 -17.47
N SER A 18 4.48 5.20 -17.08
CA SER A 18 3.25 4.94 -17.81
C SER A 18 2.48 6.24 -18.10
N ARG A 19 1.75 6.25 -19.21
CA ARG A 19 0.77 7.27 -19.54
C ARG A 19 -0.59 6.60 -19.70
N VAL A 20 -1.50 6.89 -18.79
CA VAL A 20 -2.80 6.24 -18.68
C VAL A 20 -3.90 7.19 -19.11
N GLY A 21 -4.80 6.72 -19.95
CA GLY A 21 -5.95 7.47 -20.45
C GLY A 21 -6.90 6.59 -21.25
N HIS A 22 -7.96 7.18 -21.79
CA HIS A 22 -8.91 6.44 -22.62
C HIS A 22 -8.23 5.82 -23.86
N PRO A 23 -8.74 4.69 -24.35
CA PRO A 23 -8.31 4.15 -25.63
C PRO A 23 -8.43 5.19 -26.75
N GLY A 24 -7.36 5.37 -27.52
CA GLY A 24 -7.30 6.38 -28.60
C GLY A 24 -6.99 7.80 -28.15
N ALA A 25 -6.89 8.09 -26.85
CA ALA A 25 -6.45 9.40 -26.35
C ALA A 25 -5.01 9.70 -26.79
N LYS A 26 -4.73 10.97 -27.10
CA LYS A 26 -3.37 11.42 -27.37
C LYS A 26 -2.53 11.38 -26.09
N ASP A 27 -1.21 11.30 -26.23
CA ASP A 27 -0.29 11.23 -25.08
C ASP A 27 -0.36 12.46 -24.17
N GLU A 28 -0.64 13.63 -24.73
CA GLU A 28 -0.82 14.88 -24.00
C GLU A 28 -2.05 14.88 -23.08
N ASP A 29 -3.07 14.10 -23.43
CA ASP A 29 -4.33 13.95 -22.68
C ASP A 29 -4.25 12.82 -21.63
N ARG A 30 -3.13 12.12 -21.56
CA ARG A 30 -2.94 10.99 -20.63
C ARG A 30 -2.25 11.42 -19.36
N GLN A 31 -2.66 10.87 -18.24
CA GLN A 31 -2.00 11.09 -16.94
C GLN A 31 -0.71 10.29 -16.86
N PHE A 32 0.37 10.96 -16.49
CA PHE A 32 1.66 10.32 -16.26
C PHE A 32 1.73 9.76 -14.84
N ILE A 33 2.24 8.54 -14.69
CA ILE A 33 2.55 7.92 -13.41
C ILE A 33 3.89 7.18 -13.48
N ASP A 34 4.72 7.37 -12.45
CA ASP A 34 5.98 6.66 -12.22
C ASP A 34 6.17 6.46 -10.72
N ALA A 35 5.73 5.35 -10.21
CA ALA A 35 5.44 5.01 -8.82
C ALA A 35 4.28 5.83 -8.21
N GLY A 36 3.46 5.15 -7.43
CA GLY A 36 2.35 5.77 -6.72
C GLY A 36 1.13 4.87 -6.59
N ILE A 37 0.06 5.50 -6.15
CA ILE A 37 -1.26 4.88 -6.06
C ILE A 37 -2.15 5.55 -7.10
N TRP A 38 -2.86 4.75 -7.86
CA TRP A 38 -3.85 5.20 -8.80
C TRP A 38 -5.24 4.72 -8.39
N ARG A 39 -6.28 5.38 -8.93
CA ARG A 39 -7.66 4.90 -8.80
C ARG A 39 -8.40 5.00 -10.14
N PHE A 40 -9.39 4.14 -10.29
CA PHE A 40 -10.25 4.07 -11.48
C PHE A 40 -11.71 3.94 -11.06
N HIS A 41 -12.57 4.77 -11.61
CA HIS A 41 -14.01 4.70 -11.38
C HIS A 41 -14.69 3.92 -12.51
N PRO A 42 -15.31 2.75 -12.24
CA PRO A 42 -15.76 1.85 -13.31
C PRO A 42 -16.95 2.38 -14.11
N GLN A 43 -17.79 3.20 -13.52
CA GLN A 43 -18.98 3.74 -14.20
C GLN A 43 -18.62 4.96 -15.07
N SER A 44 -17.92 5.95 -14.52
CA SER A 44 -17.48 7.16 -15.26
C SER A 44 -16.28 6.88 -16.17
N ARG A 45 -15.54 5.79 -15.93
CA ARG A 45 -14.28 5.41 -16.60
C ARG A 45 -13.16 6.45 -16.39
N GLU A 46 -13.25 7.20 -15.31
CA GLU A 46 -12.21 8.14 -14.91
C GLU A 46 -11.03 7.40 -14.29
N PHE A 47 -9.85 7.79 -14.69
CA PHE A 47 -8.58 7.36 -14.08
C PHE A 47 -7.92 8.56 -13.43
N GLU A 48 -7.42 8.38 -12.22
CA GLU A 48 -6.67 9.41 -11.49
C GLU A 48 -5.40 8.84 -10.86
N VAL A 49 -4.33 9.61 -10.89
CA VAL A 49 -3.18 9.40 -10.02
C VAL A 49 -3.57 9.91 -8.63
N PHE A 50 -3.84 8.99 -7.72
CA PHE A 50 -4.31 9.31 -6.36
C PHE A 50 -3.19 9.89 -5.49
N ALA A 51 -1.97 9.31 -5.60
CA ALA A 51 -0.78 9.77 -4.90
C ALA A 51 0.47 9.42 -5.70
N GLU A 52 1.48 10.27 -5.66
CA GLU A 52 2.74 10.12 -6.41
C GLU A 52 3.89 9.68 -5.51
N GLY A 53 4.81 8.88 -6.03
CA GLY A 53 6.04 8.48 -5.34
C GLY A 53 5.90 7.16 -4.60
N LEU A 54 6.39 7.10 -3.35
CA LEU A 54 6.51 5.89 -2.54
C LEU A 54 7.75 5.02 -2.88
N SER A 55 8.03 4.03 -2.04
CA SER A 55 9.21 3.17 -2.16
C SER A 55 8.86 1.84 -2.85
N ASN A 56 8.39 1.89 -4.10
CA ASN A 56 7.90 0.75 -4.84
C ASN A 56 6.68 0.09 -4.17
N PRO A 57 5.50 0.74 -4.21
CA PRO A 57 4.31 0.23 -3.53
C PRO A 57 3.89 -1.12 -4.11
N TRP A 58 3.55 -2.06 -3.22
CA TRP A 58 3.07 -3.40 -3.57
C TRP A 58 1.74 -3.74 -2.90
N GLY A 59 1.34 -3.01 -1.88
CA GLY A 59 0.06 -3.17 -1.23
C GLY A 59 -0.57 -1.83 -0.89
N PHE A 60 -1.89 -1.76 -0.97
CA PHE A 60 -2.66 -0.60 -0.57
C PHE A 60 -4.00 -1.06 0.01
N ASP A 61 -4.37 -0.55 1.18
CA ASP A 61 -5.65 -0.84 1.80
C ASP A 61 -6.14 0.32 2.67
N PHE A 62 -7.38 0.24 3.10
CA PHE A 62 -8.03 1.21 3.97
C PHE A 62 -8.30 0.61 5.35
N ASN A 63 -8.06 1.39 6.40
CA ASN A 63 -8.50 1.02 7.73
C ASN A 63 -10.02 1.22 7.92
N ASP A 64 -10.55 0.91 9.10
CA ASP A 64 -11.98 1.02 9.42
C ASP A 64 -12.54 2.45 9.29
N MET A 65 -11.70 3.47 9.42
CA MET A 65 -12.05 4.88 9.24
C MET A 65 -11.92 5.36 7.79
N GLY A 66 -11.59 4.49 6.84
CA GLY A 66 -11.39 4.84 5.44
C GLY A 66 -10.10 5.61 5.15
N GLN A 67 -9.11 5.58 6.05
CA GLN A 67 -7.79 6.13 5.80
C GLN A 67 -6.96 5.15 4.99
N GLY A 68 -6.28 5.63 3.92
CA GLY A 68 -5.49 4.80 3.03
C GLY A 68 -4.06 4.58 3.52
N PHE A 69 -3.57 3.35 3.39
CA PHE A 69 -2.19 3.01 3.75
C PHE A 69 -1.55 2.16 2.65
N ALA A 70 -0.28 2.42 2.37
CA ALA A 70 0.49 1.65 1.42
C ALA A 70 1.65 0.94 2.09
N THR A 71 1.85 -0.33 1.71
CA THR A 71 3.09 -1.05 1.95
C THR A 71 3.97 -1.01 0.71
N CYS A 72 5.26 -0.94 0.92
CA CYS A 72 6.24 -0.88 -0.17
C CYS A 72 7.21 -2.04 -0.11
N CYS A 73 7.58 -2.55 -1.28
CA CYS A 73 8.53 -3.65 -1.43
C CYS A 73 9.85 -3.36 -0.72
N VAL A 74 10.34 -2.13 -0.79
CA VAL A 74 11.61 -1.71 -0.18
C VAL A 74 11.41 -0.73 0.97
N ILE A 75 12.50 -0.42 1.66
CA ILE A 75 12.52 0.46 2.82
C ILE A 75 12.62 1.93 2.37
N PRO A 76 11.78 2.83 2.91
CA PRO A 76 10.77 2.61 3.93
C PRO A 76 9.52 1.90 3.38
N HIS A 77 8.91 1.03 4.18
CA HIS A 77 7.87 0.12 3.72
C HIS A 77 6.44 0.59 3.97
N LEU A 78 6.20 1.61 4.82
CA LEU A 78 4.86 1.97 5.29
C LEU A 78 4.56 3.47 5.17
N PHE A 79 3.41 3.79 4.58
CA PHE A 79 2.97 5.16 4.35
C PHE A 79 1.48 5.32 4.62
N HIS A 80 1.10 6.44 5.25
CA HIS A 80 -0.28 6.94 5.25
C HIS A 80 -0.51 7.73 3.97
N VAL A 81 -1.44 7.29 3.14
CA VAL A 81 -1.62 7.81 1.77
C VAL A 81 -2.86 8.69 1.71
N VAL A 82 -2.67 9.92 1.27
CA VAL A 82 -3.75 10.89 1.07
C VAL A 82 -3.83 11.31 -0.40
N GLN A 83 -5.03 11.65 -0.85
CA GLN A 83 -5.25 12.12 -2.23
C GLN A 83 -4.41 13.37 -2.53
N GLY A 84 -3.74 13.37 -3.68
CA GLY A 84 -2.85 14.46 -4.09
C GLY A 84 -1.51 14.48 -3.33
N GLY A 85 -1.25 13.49 -2.47
CA GLY A 85 0.00 13.38 -1.73
C GLY A 85 1.19 13.11 -2.66
N VAL A 86 2.30 13.81 -2.42
CA VAL A 86 3.59 13.58 -3.10
C VAL A 86 4.58 13.04 -2.08
N TYR A 87 5.00 11.80 -2.30
CA TYR A 87 5.80 11.02 -1.36
C TYR A 87 7.25 10.90 -1.79
N HIS A 88 8.10 10.69 -0.82
CA HIS A 88 9.51 10.40 -1.08
C HIS A 88 9.64 9.14 -1.94
N LYS A 89 10.28 9.26 -3.11
CA LYS A 89 10.49 8.17 -4.05
C LYS A 89 11.87 7.54 -3.83
N GLN A 90 11.93 6.22 -3.85
CA GLN A 90 13.18 5.49 -3.57
C GLN A 90 14.36 5.87 -4.47
N SER A 91 14.14 6.07 -5.75
CA SER A 91 15.22 6.16 -6.74
C SER A 91 15.59 7.56 -7.18
N LYS A 92 14.68 8.49 -7.03
CA LYS A 92 14.87 9.91 -7.36
C LYS A 92 13.93 10.74 -6.51
N GLN A 93 14.39 11.87 -6.04
CA GLN A 93 13.49 12.87 -5.51
C GLN A 93 12.44 13.22 -6.58
N ASN A 94 11.17 13.13 -6.23
CA ASN A 94 10.14 13.71 -7.07
C ASN A 94 10.38 15.22 -7.08
N VAL A 95 10.74 15.76 -8.24
CA VAL A 95 10.81 17.20 -8.42
C VAL A 95 9.42 17.65 -8.86
N ASN A 96 8.51 17.75 -7.91
CA ASN A 96 7.23 18.40 -8.14
C ASN A 96 7.37 19.87 -7.69
N LEU A 97 7.30 20.79 -8.63
CA LEU A 97 7.49 22.23 -8.38
C LEU A 97 6.38 22.86 -7.53
N PHE A 98 5.30 22.15 -7.30
CA PHE A 98 4.12 22.63 -6.56
C PHE A 98 4.06 22.11 -5.12
N VAL A 99 5.03 21.32 -4.66
CA VAL A 99 5.11 20.85 -3.28
C VAL A 99 6.31 21.43 -2.56
N TYR A 100 6.12 21.78 -1.29
CA TYR A 100 7.19 22.36 -0.47
C TYR A 100 8.17 21.26 0.00
N ASP A 101 7.66 20.10 0.41
CA ASP A 101 8.45 18.92 0.80
C ASP A 101 7.63 17.65 0.53
N ASN A 102 8.32 16.54 0.29
CA ASN A 102 7.69 15.24 0.10
C ASN A 102 7.23 14.64 1.42
N ILE A 103 6.04 14.03 1.41
CA ILE A 103 5.52 13.32 2.58
C ILE A 103 6.41 12.12 2.88
N LYS A 104 6.72 11.95 4.17
CA LYS A 104 7.61 10.91 4.66
C LYS A 104 6.84 9.67 5.08
N THR A 105 7.57 8.57 5.23
CA THR A 105 7.07 7.34 5.84
C THR A 105 6.56 7.57 7.27
N ILE A 106 5.60 6.76 7.67
CA ILE A 106 5.04 6.76 9.04
C ILE A 106 5.65 5.68 9.94
N ARG A 107 6.51 4.79 9.39
CA ARG A 107 7.12 3.71 10.18
C ARG A 107 8.06 4.25 11.26
N ASP A 108 8.09 3.61 12.43
CA ASP A 108 9.07 3.87 13.48
C ASP A 108 10.09 2.73 13.66
N HIS A 109 9.99 1.68 12.87
CA HIS A 109 10.81 0.46 12.90
C HIS A 109 11.34 0.09 11.52
N VAL A 110 12.15 -0.96 11.43
CA VAL A 110 12.75 -1.45 10.20
C VAL A 110 12.64 -2.97 10.13
N HIS A 111 12.04 -3.46 9.06
CA HIS A 111 12.10 -4.86 8.64
C HIS A 111 13.11 -5.02 7.51
N LYS A 112 13.52 -6.25 7.22
CA LYS A 112 14.13 -6.53 5.92
C LYS A 112 13.12 -6.25 4.82
N SER A 113 13.58 -5.78 3.65
CA SER A 113 12.75 -5.86 2.45
C SER A 113 12.74 -7.31 1.94
N ALA A 114 11.77 -7.80 1.18
CA ALA A 114 10.72 -7.04 0.55
C ALA A 114 9.36 -7.34 1.20
N HIS A 115 8.51 -6.30 1.23
CA HIS A 115 7.14 -6.44 1.71
C HIS A 115 6.20 -6.57 0.52
N GLY A 116 5.20 -7.46 0.64
CA GLY A 116 4.16 -7.68 -0.36
C GLY A 116 2.77 -7.73 0.27
N GLY A 117 1.79 -7.20 -0.47
CA GLY A 117 0.42 -7.08 0.02
C GLY A 117 0.24 -6.05 1.12
N ALA A 118 -1.00 -5.70 1.37
CA ALA A 118 -1.45 -4.91 2.51
C ALA A 118 -2.92 -5.22 2.74
N ARG A 119 -3.28 -5.62 3.95
CA ARG A 119 -4.67 -5.87 4.30
C ARG A 119 -4.92 -5.48 5.75
N PHE A 120 -5.82 -4.52 5.96
CA PHE A 120 -6.39 -4.31 7.29
C PHE A 120 -7.36 -5.44 7.62
N TYR A 121 -7.18 -6.06 8.77
CA TYR A 121 -8.10 -7.09 9.22
C TYR A 121 -9.32 -6.45 9.87
N LEU A 122 -10.41 -6.34 9.11
CA LEU A 122 -11.67 -5.73 9.55
C LEU A 122 -12.75 -6.76 9.90
N ALA A 123 -12.45 -8.06 9.81
CA ALA A 123 -13.35 -9.12 10.23
C ALA A 123 -13.28 -9.37 11.76
N ASP A 124 -14.13 -10.24 12.27
CA ASP A 124 -14.33 -10.50 13.71
C ASP A 124 -14.06 -11.93 14.15
N VAL A 125 -13.54 -12.76 13.26
CA VAL A 125 -13.22 -14.18 13.56
C VAL A 125 -11.96 -14.32 14.41
N PHE A 126 -10.94 -13.49 14.16
CA PHE A 126 -9.74 -13.48 14.97
C PHE A 126 -9.91 -12.65 16.25
N PRO A 127 -9.10 -12.92 17.28
CA PRO A 127 -9.11 -12.12 18.51
C PRO A 127 -9.03 -10.62 18.26
N GLU A 128 -9.66 -9.84 19.13
CA GLU A 128 -9.79 -8.38 19.03
C GLU A 128 -8.43 -7.66 18.81
N LYS A 129 -7.35 -8.19 19.36
CA LYS A 129 -6.00 -7.63 19.19
C LYS A 129 -5.53 -7.55 17.73
N TYR A 130 -6.16 -8.28 16.83
CA TYR A 130 -5.84 -8.28 15.39
C TYR A 130 -6.74 -7.36 14.56
N ARG A 131 -7.86 -6.87 15.15
CA ARG A 131 -8.77 -5.99 14.44
C ARG A 131 -8.12 -4.66 14.13
N ASP A 132 -8.41 -4.16 12.95
CA ASP A 132 -7.84 -2.92 12.41
C ASP A 132 -6.30 -2.85 12.44
N GLN A 133 -5.66 -4.03 12.39
CA GLN A 133 -4.21 -4.14 12.22
C GLN A 133 -3.89 -4.42 10.75
N LEU A 134 -2.76 -3.88 10.29
CA LEU A 134 -2.28 -4.05 8.93
C LEU A 134 -1.42 -5.30 8.82
N PHE A 135 -1.86 -6.25 8.02
CA PHE A 135 -1.12 -7.47 7.68
C PHE A 135 -0.37 -7.28 6.37
N MET A 136 0.86 -7.75 6.32
CA MET A 136 1.70 -7.75 5.12
C MET A 136 2.61 -8.98 5.09
N CYS A 137 2.90 -9.50 3.91
CA CYS A 137 3.90 -10.55 3.74
C CYS A 137 5.30 -9.95 3.72
N ASN A 138 6.29 -10.69 4.23
CA ASN A 138 7.69 -10.39 4.08
C ASN A 138 8.41 -11.56 3.41
N ILE A 139 8.85 -11.35 2.17
CA ILE A 139 9.43 -12.37 1.30
C ILE A 139 10.75 -12.90 1.87
N HIS A 140 11.60 -12.01 2.39
CA HIS A 140 12.94 -12.39 2.84
C HIS A 140 13.01 -12.85 4.29
N GLU A 141 11.95 -12.63 5.05
CA GLU A 141 11.80 -13.14 6.41
C GLU A 141 10.89 -14.37 6.46
N HIS A 142 10.31 -14.75 5.30
CA HIS A 142 9.36 -15.87 5.20
C HIS A 142 8.25 -15.75 6.23
N ALA A 143 7.64 -14.56 6.32
CA ALA A 143 6.76 -14.19 7.40
C ALA A 143 5.53 -13.42 6.92
N VAL A 144 4.47 -13.44 7.75
CA VAL A 144 3.40 -12.44 7.73
C VAL A 144 3.55 -11.56 8.94
N LEU A 145 3.77 -10.29 8.69
CA LEU A 145 4.00 -9.27 9.70
C LEU A 145 2.73 -8.50 9.98
N ILE A 146 2.64 -7.92 11.17
CA ILE A 146 1.55 -7.03 11.58
C ILE A 146 2.14 -5.69 11.98
N ASP A 147 1.60 -4.62 11.40
CA ASP A 147 1.82 -3.26 11.88
C ASP A 147 0.50 -2.66 12.38
N TYR A 148 0.59 -1.85 13.43
CA TYR A 148 -0.55 -1.12 13.95
C TYR A 148 -0.34 0.39 13.89
N MET A 149 -1.44 1.11 13.61
CA MET A 149 -1.40 2.54 13.36
C MET A 149 -1.74 3.33 14.62
N VAL A 150 -0.78 4.06 15.15
CA VAL A 150 -0.99 4.96 16.30
C VAL A 150 -1.25 6.37 15.79
N PRO A 151 -2.41 6.98 16.07
CA PRO A 151 -2.71 8.34 15.64
C PRO A 151 -1.67 9.35 16.14
N LYS A 152 -1.22 10.24 15.24
CA LYS A 152 -0.30 11.34 15.56
C LYS A 152 -0.62 12.58 14.73
N GLY A 153 -1.24 13.56 15.36
CA GLY A 153 -1.69 14.77 14.66
C GLY A 153 -2.72 14.43 13.58
N SER A 154 -2.47 14.85 12.35
CA SER A 154 -3.29 14.53 11.17
C SER A 154 -2.86 13.25 10.44
N SER A 155 -1.97 12.45 11.03
CA SER A 155 -1.44 11.23 10.45
C SER A 155 -1.26 10.15 11.53
N PHE A 156 -0.33 9.21 11.32
CA PHE A 156 -0.10 8.05 12.17
C PHE A 156 1.41 7.80 12.36
N ILE A 157 1.71 6.98 13.36
CA ILE A 157 2.97 6.26 13.48
C ILE A 157 2.66 4.79 13.29
N GLY A 158 3.31 4.15 12.34
CA GLY A 158 3.24 2.70 12.15
C GLY A 158 4.24 2.00 13.04
N LYS A 159 3.75 1.16 13.93
CA LYS A 159 4.53 0.39 14.88
C LYS A 159 4.45 -1.08 14.56
N HIS A 160 5.58 -1.79 14.70
CA HIS A 160 5.59 -3.23 14.57
C HIS A 160 4.81 -3.91 15.69
N GLY A 161 3.94 -4.85 15.30
CA GLY A 161 3.25 -5.77 16.21
C GLY A 161 3.97 -7.12 16.33
N ASP A 162 3.25 -8.14 16.71
CA ASP A 162 3.76 -9.50 16.72
C ASP A 162 3.87 -10.04 15.27
N ASP A 163 4.87 -10.86 14.98
CA ASP A 163 4.91 -11.64 13.75
C ASP A 163 3.77 -12.65 13.77
N PHE A 164 2.83 -12.51 12.83
CA PHE A 164 1.63 -13.35 12.81
C PHE A 164 1.94 -14.79 12.40
N LEU A 165 2.83 -14.93 11.43
CA LEU A 165 3.26 -16.23 10.92
C LEU A 165 4.74 -16.17 10.56
N LEU A 166 5.49 -17.17 11.00
CA LEU A 166 6.85 -17.44 10.56
C LEU A 166 6.85 -18.81 9.86
N ALA A 167 7.11 -18.84 8.57
CA ALA A 167 7.25 -20.08 7.84
C ALA A 167 8.62 -20.68 8.12
N ASN A 168 8.66 -21.95 8.53
CA ASN A 168 9.90 -22.71 8.70
C ASN A 168 10.36 -23.37 7.38
N ASP A 169 10.03 -22.74 6.28
CA ASP A 169 10.37 -23.18 4.93
C ASP A 169 10.94 -22.00 4.13
N LEU A 170 12.20 -22.13 3.71
CA LEU A 170 12.90 -21.12 2.93
C LEU A 170 12.34 -20.98 1.50
N ALA A 171 11.57 -21.94 1.03
CA ALA A 171 10.87 -21.86 -0.26
C ALA A 171 9.54 -21.09 -0.17
N TRP A 172 9.01 -20.87 1.04
CA TRP A 172 7.80 -20.09 1.21
C TRP A 172 8.04 -18.60 0.90
N VAL A 173 7.24 -18.07 -0.01
CA VAL A 173 7.33 -16.69 -0.49
C VAL A 173 5.93 -16.10 -0.55
N GLY A 174 5.38 -15.73 0.60
CA GLY A 174 4.10 -15.04 0.67
C GLY A 174 4.20 -13.63 0.08
N PHE A 175 3.26 -13.25 -0.77
CA PHE A 175 3.29 -11.94 -1.44
C PHE A 175 1.93 -11.22 -1.52
N SER A 176 0.84 -11.87 -1.17
CA SER A 176 -0.49 -11.23 -1.08
C SER A 176 -1.24 -11.75 0.13
N VAL A 177 -1.98 -10.87 0.77
CA VAL A 177 -2.83 -11.16 1.93
C VAL A 177 -4.24 -10.68 1.62
N GLU A 178 -5.23 -11.56 1.79
CA GLU A 178 -6.63 -11.24 1.58
C GLU A 178 -7.49 -11.74 2.75
N THR A 179 -8.58 -11.03 3.04
CA THR A 179 -9.59 -11.52 3.98
C THR A 179 -10.68 -12.24 3.20
N GLY A 180 -10.92 -13.51 3.54
CA GLY A 180 -11.96 -14.30 2.92
C GLY A 180 -13.37 -14.00 3.46
N PRO A 181 -14.42 -14.51 2.79
CA PRO A 181 -15.81 -14.30 3.21
C PRO A 181 -16.15 -14.98 4.55
N ASP A 182 -15.31 -15.89 5.00
CA ASP A 182 -15.37 -16.57 6.30
C ASP A 182 -14.63 -15.82 7.42
N GLY A 183 -14.06 -14.65 7.10
CA GLY A 183 -13.24 -13.86 8.02
C GLY A 183 -11.82 -14.41 8.24
N GLY A 184 -11.44 -15.47 7.54
CA GLY A 184 -10.09 -16.01 7.56
C GLY A 184 -9.11 -15.14 6.73
N ILE A 185 -7.82 -15.22 7.05
CA ILE A 185 -6.75 -14.61 6.25
C ILE A 185 -6.22 -15.65 5.27
N TYR A 186 -6.24 -15.28 3.99
CA TYR A 186 -5.71 -16.07 2.88
C TYR A 186 -4.42 -15.45 2.39
N ILE A 187 -3.40 -16.26 2.23
CA ILE A 187 -2.08 -15.83 1.79
C ILE A 187 -1.77 -16.54 0.48
N LEU A 188 -1.36 -15.75 -0.50
CA LEU A 188 -0.86 -16.28 -1.76
C LEU A 188 0.66 -16.46 -1.64
N ASP A 189 1.09 -17.68 -1.85
CA ASP A 189 2.48 -18.12 -1.84
C ASP A 189 2.90 -18.54 -3.25
N CYS A 190 4.17 -18.33 -3.66
CA CYS A 190 4.68 -18.74 -4.96
C CYS A 190 5.91 -19.66 -4.88
#